data_fe8753f1e94bc1d657d26bbb0c57b143
#
_entry.id   fe8753f1e94bc1d657d26bbb0c57b143
#
_cell.length_a   1.000
_cell.length_b   1.000
_cell.length_c   1.000
_cell.angle_alpha   90.00
_cell.angle_beta   90.00
_cell.angle_gamma   90.00
#
_symmetry.space_group_name_H-M   'P 1'
#
loop_
_entity.id
_entity.type
_entity.pdbx_description
1 polymer ?
#
loop_
_entity_poly.entity_id
_entity_poly.type
_entity_poly.pdbx_seq_one_letter_code
_entity_poly.pdbx_strand_id
1 'polypeptide(L)'
;MSVGEVDLILRHSPSLPAAGWGSYPMVPWAGRIRRGRFTFDGTEYQLPINFETHAIHGTGFEQPWDVTRVDARSVELSCKLTWIFGGLSRQVIELTDDSLTCTLIVRAGDRPMPASIGWHPWFMKPDKVDLQFERMYLRDDDHITDGRISEPPPPPPWDDCFEGPLDTPRIWIQGVEVSISSDCEFWVVYDMPAHATCVEPQSATPDAFNLGGAARLAPREELRRTMKISWS
;
A
#
# COMPACT_ATOMS: atom_id res chain seq x y z
N MET A 1 8.13 13.83 -4.30
CA MET A 1 6.97 14.75 -4.51
C MET A 1 7.16 15.95 -3.61
N SER A 2 6.99 17.15 -4.17
CA SER A 2 7.18 18.42 -3.43
C SER A 2 6.11 19.42 -3.84
N VAL A 3 5.73 20.32 -2.94
CA VAL A 3 4.83 21.44 -3.18
C VAL A 3 5.61 22.72 -2.86
N GLY A 4 5.86 23.54 -3.87
CA GLY A 4 6.85 24.61 -3.73
C GLY A 4 8.20 24.06 -3.30
N GLU A 5 8.74 24.56 -2.18
CA GLU A 5 10.00 24.12 -1.58
C GLU A 5 9.85 22.98 -0.55
N VAL A 6 8.60 22.58 -0.22
CA VAL A 6 8.32 21.57 0.79
C VAL A 6 8.30 20.17 0.18
N ASP A 7 9.18 19.30 0.64
CA ASP A 7 9.13 17.88 0.32
C ASP A 7 8.02 17.20 1.13
N LEU A 8 7.06 16.57 0.45
CA LEU A 8 5.97 15.83 1.08
C LEU A 8 6.31 14.35 1.25
N ILE A 9 7.06 13.79 0.30
CA ILE A 9 7.46 12.37 0.27
C ILE A 9 8.95 12.25 0.44
N LEU A 10 9.38 11.33 1.28
CA LEU A 10 10.79 11.03 1.56
C LEU A 10 11.51 10.67 0.26
N ARG A 11 12.60 11.38 -0.03
CA ARG A 11 13.40 11.15 -1.24
C ARG A 11 14.33 9.95 -1.05
N HIS A 12 14.73 9.35 -2.17
CA HIS A 12 15.77 8.34 -2.17
C HIS A 12 17.05 8.85 -1.50
N SER A 13 17.63 8.00 -0.67
CA SER A 13 18.96 8.15 -0.10
C SER A 13 19.68 6.80 -0.15
N PRO A 14 20.98 6.74 -0.48
CA PRO A 14 21.75 5.49 -0.46
C PRO A 14 21.76 4.78 0.90
N SER A 15 21.44 5.48 1.99
CA SER A 15 21.35 4.92 3.34
C SER A 15 20.01 4.23 3.63
N LEU A 16 18.99 4.39 2.74
CA LEU A 16 17.67 3.80 2.92
C LEU A 16 17.53 2.51 2.10
N PRO A 17 16.85 1.48 2.63
CA PRO A 17 16.50 0.30 1.85
C PRO A 17 15.52 0.68 0.72
N ALA A 18 15.39 -0.19 -0.29
CA ALA A 18 14.50 0.04 -1.43
C ALA A 18 13.04 0.32 -1.00
N ALA A 19 12.57 -0.34 0.05
CA ALA A 19 11.22 -0.17 0.60
C ALA A 19 11.11 0.99 1.63
N GLY A 20 12.16 1.79 1.86
CA GLY A 20 12.21 2.80 2.92
C GLY A 20 12.05 4.24 2.45
N TRP A 21 11.53 4.49 1.23
CA TRP A 21 11.39 5.84 0.67
C TRP A 21 10.38 5.88 -0.48
N GLY A 22 9.97 7.07 -0.88
CA GLY A 22 9.08 7.28 -2.02
C GLY A 22 7.63 6.91 -1.74
N SER A 23 6.93 6.51 -2.78
CA SER A 23 5.60 5.91 -2.72
C SER A 23 5.57 4.78 -3.75
N TYR A 24 5.53 3.55 -3.30
CA TYR A 24 5.55 2.41 -4.20
C TYR A 24 4.23 1.61 -4.14
N PRO A 25 3.84 0.97 -5.26
CA PRO A 25 2.69 0.09 -5.28
C PRO A 25 3.02 -1.25 -4.65
N MET A 26 2.12 -1.73 -3.81
CA MET A 26 2.16 -3.08 -3.24
C MET A 26 1.29 -3.98 -4.11
N VAL A 27 1.93 -4.85 -4.91
CA VAL A 27 1.27 -5.78 -5.84
C VAL A 27 2.09 -7.07 -5.96
N PRO A 28 1.48 -8.24 -6.07
CA PRO A 28 0.06 -8.57 -6.05
C PRO A 28 -0.51 -8.76 -4.65
N TRP A 29 0.23 -8.46 -3.60
CA TRP A 29 -0.30 -8.41 -2.23
C TRP A 29 0.24 -7.18 -1.49
N ALA A 30 -0.58 -6.64 -0.59
CA ALA A 30 -0.23 -5.58 0.34
C ALA A 30 0.00 -6.17 1.74
N GLY A 31 0.90 -5.57 2.51
CA GLY A 31 1.26 -6.04 3.83
C GLY A 31 2.04 -7.36 3.83
N ARG A 32 2.13 -7.98 5.00
CA ARG A 32 2.84 -9.26 5.22
C ARG A 32 1.97 -10.44 4.82
N ILE A 33 2.61 -11.52 4.33
CA ILE A 33 2.07 -12.88 4.30
C ILE A 33 2.89 -13.72 5.27
N ARG A 34 2.22 -14.30 6.27
CA ARG A 34 2.85 -15.04 7.38
C ARG A 34 3.77 -16.13 6.86
N ARG A 35 5.07 -16.00 7.17
CA ARG A 35 6.14 -16.92 6.73
C ARG A 35 6.15 -17.20 5.23
N GLY A 36 5.56 -16.29 4.44
CA GLY A 36 5.38 -16.45 3.00
C GLY A 36 4.49 -17.62 2.59
N ARG A 37 3.71 -18.21 3.50
CA ARG A 37 2.86 -19.39 3.22
C ARG A 37 1.39 -18.99 3.15
N PHE A 38 0.69 -19.58 2.20
CA PHE A 38 -0.75 -19.47 2.07
C PHE A 38 -1.33 -20.64 1.27
N THR A 39 -2.64 -20.85 1.43
CA THR A 39 -3.39 -21.84 0.63
C THR A 39 -4.31 -21.10 -0.34
N PHE A 40 -4.26 -21.49 -1.62
CA PHE A 40 -5.16 -20.97 -2.65
C PHE A 40 -5.72 -22.11 -3.49
N ASP A 41 -7.05 -22.16 -3.65
CA ASP A 41 -7.77 -23.23 -4.34
C ASP A 41 -7.33 -24.64 -3.88
N GLY A 42 -7.12 -24.83 -2.57
CA GLY A 42 -6.74 -26.10 -1.94
C GLY A 42 -5.27 -26.48 -2.09
N THR A 43 -4.45 -25.65 -2.71
CA THR A 43 -3.00 -25.86 -2.86
C THR A 43 -2.21 -24.92 -1.95
N GLU A 44 -1.25 -25.48 -1.21
CA GLU A 44 -0.32 -24.68 -0.41
C GLU A 44 0.79 -24.11 -1.29
N TYR A 45 1.12 -22.85 -1.04
CA TYR A 45 2.16 -22.10 -1.74
C TYR A 45 3.16 -21.50 -0.77
N GLN A 46 4.43 -21.41 -1.20
CA GLN A 46 5.51 -20.76 -0.50
C GLN A 46 6.09 -19.64 -1.36
N LEU A 47 6.06 -18.40 -0.83
CA LEU A 47 6.73 -17.24 -1.41
C LEU A 47 8.15 -17.11 -0.87
N PRO A 48 9.05 -16.47 -1.60
CA PRO A 48 10.33 -16.01 -1.06
C PRO A 48 10.12 -15.10 0.13
N ILE A 49 10.95 -15.26 1.15
CA ILE A 49 10.98 -14.38 2.32
C ILE A 49 11.85 -13.17 1.94
N ASN A 50 11.29 -11.97 2.04
CA ASN A 50 11.98 -10.73 1.70
C ASN A 50 11.97 -9.68 2.83
N PHE A 51 11.31 -9.99 3.95
CA PHE A 51 11.32 -9.13 5.12
C PHE A 51 11.22 -9.96 6.41
N GLU A 52 12.28 -9.94 7.25
CA GLU A 52 12.35 -10.74 8.48
C GLU A 52 12.02 -12.22 8.21
N THR A 53 10.91 -12.71 8.75
CA THR A 53 10.42 -14.10 8.57
C THR A 53 9.22 -14.20 7.62
N HIS A 54 8.85 -13.09 6.94
CA HIS A 54 7.64 -12.98 6.14
C HIS A 54 7.92 -12.61 4.67
N ALA A 55 6.93 -12.85 3.81
CA ALA A 55 6.87 -12.18 2.51
C ALA A 55 6.06 -10.89 2.65
N ILE A 56 6.56 -9.76 2.12
CA ILE A 56 5.92 -8.45 2.27
C ILE A 56 5.77 -7.72 0.92
N HIS A 57 4.65 -7.00 0.74
CA HIS A 57 4.39 -5.97 -0.28
C HIS A 57 4.45 -6.41 -1.74
N GLY A 58 4.35 -7.72 -1.99
CA GLY A 58 4.37 -8.24 -3.36
C GLY A 58 5.75 -8.25 -3.99
N THR A 59 5.76 -8.24 -5.32
CA THR A 59 6.98 -8.24 -6.12
C THR A 59 7.13 -6.97 -6.95
N GLY A 60 6.09 -6.15 -7.04
CA GLY A 60 6.07 -4.98 -7.92
C GLY A 60 7.03 -3.87 -7.51
N PHE A 61 7.32 -3.71 -6.22
CA PHE A 61 8.23 -2.66 -5.75
C PHE A 61 9.72 -3.00 -5.95
N GLU A 62 10.04 -4.28 -6.19
CA GLU A 62 11.40 -4.76 -6.43
C GLU A 62 11.76 -4.88 -7.92
N GLN A 63 10.85 -4.51 -8.80
CA GLN A 63 11.01 -4.69 -10.25
C GLN A 63 10.93 -3.35 -10.98
N PRO A 64 11.60 -3.23 -12.16
CA PRO A 64 11.40 -2.09 -13.03
C PRO A 64 9.98 -2.10 -13.62
N TRP A 65 9.43 -0.90 -13.81
CA TRP A 65 8.18 -0.67 -14.50
C TRP A 65 8.44 -0.02 -15.85
N ASP A 66 7.87 -0.59 -16.89
CA ASP A 66 7.94 -0.02 -18.24
C ASP A 66 6.99 1.18 -18.35
N VAL A 67 7.48 2.28 -18.88
CA VAL A 67 6.65 3.44 -19.23
C VAL A 67 5.91 3.12 -20.52
N THR A 68 4.60 3.00 -20.45
CA THR A 68 3.76 2.66 -21.61
C THR A 68 3.13 3.88 -22.27
N ARG A 69 2.92 4.96 -21.50
CA ARG A 69 2.39 6.23 -21.99
C ARG A 69 2.86 7.39 -21.12
N VAL A 70 3.13 8.52 -21.75
CA VAL A 70 3.42 9.80 -21.07
C VAL A 70 2.62 10.90 -21.77
N ASP A 71 1.91 11.69 -20.97
CA ASP A 71 1.25 12.92 -21.38
C ASP A 71 1.79 14.08 -20.52
N ALA A 72 1.33 15.29 -20.75
CA ALA A 72 1.79 16.48 -20.03
C ALA A 72 1.60 16.40 -18.50
N ARG A 73 0.56 15.69 -18.03
CA ARG A 73 0.18 15.58 -16.62
C ARG A 73 -0.15 14.15 -16.21
N SER A 74 0.22 13.16 -17.01
CA SER A 74 0.00 11.77 -16.67
C SER A 74 1.09 10.85 -17.17
N VAL A 75 1.30 9.75 -16.46
CA VAL A 75 2.15 8.65 -16.89
C VAL A 75 1.44 7.33 -16.61
N GLU A 76 1.54 6.40 -17.58
CA GLU A 76 1.11 5.02 -17.41
C GLU A 76 2.32 4.11 -17.39
N LEU A 77 2.36 3.25 -16.38
CA LEU A 77 3.42 2.30 -16.12
C LEU A 77 2.86 0.88 -16.14
N SER A 78 3.65 -0.09 -16.58
CA SER A 78 3.30 -1.52 -16.49
C SER A 78 4.45 -2.37 -15.98
N CYS A 79 4.11 -3.46 -15.29
CA CYS A 79 5.06 -4.40 -14.74
C CYS A 79 4.52 -5.83 -14.84
N LYS A 80 5.28 -6.75 -15.43
CA LYS A 80 4.98 -8.18 -15.36
C LYS A 80 5.32 -8.70 -13.99
N LEU A 81 4.36 -9.35 -13.33
CA LEU A 81 4.56 -9.87 -11.99
C LEU A 81 5.39 -11.16 -12.01
N THR A 82 6.53 -11.14 -11.32
CA THR A 82 7.47 -12.28 -11.25
C THR A 82 7.21 -13.15 -10.03
N TRP A 83 6.02 -13.72 -9.95
CA TRP A 83 5.64 -14.66 -8.90
C TRP A 83 4.96 -15.89 -9.48
N ILE A 84 4.59 -16.85 -8.60
CA ILE A 84 4.10 -18.19 -9.01
C ILE A 84 2.83 -18.16 -9.88
N PHE A 85 2.00 -17.12 -9.83
CA PHE A 85 0.79 -16.99 -10.65
C PHE A 85 1.02 -16.14 -11.92
N GLY A 86 2.12 -15.40 -12.00
CA GLY A 86 2.33 -14.44 -13.08
C GLY A 86 1.34 -13.28 -13.00
N GLY A 87 0.89 -12.77 -14.14
CA GLY A 87 -0.01 -11.64 -14.27
C GLY A 87 0.70 -10.34 -14.63
N LEU A 88 -0.06 -9.27 -14.68
CA LEU A 88 0.39 -7.93 -15.07
C LEU A 88 -0.13 -6.91 -14.07
N SER A 89 0.68 -5.95 -13.70
CA SER A 89 0.22 -4.74 -13.02
C SER A 89 0.37 -3.52 -13.91
N ARG A 90 -0.54 -2.56 -13.77
CA ARG A 90 -0.48 -1.23 -14.38
C ARG A 90 -0.71 -0.18 -13.32
N GLN A 91 -0.03 0.95 -13.44
CA GLN A 91 -0.27 2.12 -12.62
C GLN A 91 -0.41 3.34 -13.52
N VAL A 92 -1.50 4.08 -13.34
CA VAL A 92 -1.72 5.39 -13.96
C VAL A 92 -1.54 6.44 -12.89
N ILE A 93 -0.68 7.42 -13.13
CA ILE A 93 -0.42 8.55 -12.24
C ILE A 93 -0.82 9.82 -12.97
N GLU A 94 -1.72 10.59 -12.36
CA GLU A 94 -2.25 11.83 -12.91
C GLU A 94 -2.00 12.98 -11.93
N LEU A 95 -1.47 14.09 -12.45
CA LEU A 95 -1.11 15.28 -11.67
C LEU A 95 -2.01 16.46 -12.06
N THR A 96 -2.56 17.13 -11.05
CA THR A 96 -3.19 18.45 -11.18
C THR A 96 -2.35 19.50 -10.44
N ASP A 97 -2.85 20.73 -10.35
CA ASP A 97 -2.14 21.80 -9.63
C ASP A 97 -2.17 21.57 -8.10
N ASP A 98 -3.13 20.79 -7.59
CA ASP A 98 -3.42 20.57 -6.17
C ASP A 98 -3.51 19.09 -5.76
N SER A 99 -3.28 18.16 -6.69
CA SER A 99 -3.40 16.73 -6.36
C SER A 99 -2.62 15.81 -7.27
N LEU A 100 -2.30 14.64 -6.73
CA LEU A 100 -1.77 13.47 -7.43
C LEU A 100 -2.76 12.31 -7.26
N THR A 101 -3.22 11.73 -8.37
CA THR A 101 -4.08 10.54 -8.37
C THR A 101 -3.30 9.34 -8.90
N CYS A 102 -3.27 8.27 -8.15
CA CYS A 102 -2.66 6.99 -8.53
C CYS A 102 -3.77 5.94 -8.70
N THR A 103 -3.91 5.36 -9.89
CA THR A 103 -4.78 4.20 -10.13
C THR A 103 -3.91 2.97 -10.33
N LEU A 104 -4.08 1.97 -9.47
CA LEU A 104 -3.36 0.71 -9.52
C LEU A 104 -4.28 -0.42 -9.96
N ILE A 105 -3.81 -1.21 -10.90
CA ILE A 105 -4.54 -2.33 -11.49
C ILE A 105 -3.64 -3.55 -11.45
N VAL A 106 -4.14 -4.66 -10.92
CA VAL A 106 -3.52 -5.97 -11.06
C VAL A 106 -4.44 -6.87 -11.86
N ARG A 107 -3.90 -7.58 -12.85
CA ARG A 107 -4.63 -8.48 -13.73
C ARG A 107 -4.07 -9.88 -13.66
N ALA A 108 -4.94 -10.85 -13.44
CA ALA A 108 -4.58 -12.26 -13.51
C ALA A 108 -4.10 -12.64 -14.92
N GLY A 109 -3.18 -13.58 -14.97
CA GLY A 109 -2.76 -14.23 -16.22
C GLY A 109 -3.82 -15.22 -16.74
N ASP A 110 -3.38 -16.35 -17.28
CA ASP A 110 -4.29 -17.37 -17.85
C ASP A 110 -4.84 -18.35 -16.79
N ARG A 111 -4.54 -18.14 -15.52
CA ARG A 111 -5.08 -18.91 -14.39
C ARG A 111 -5.56 -18.02 -13.28
N PRO A 112 -6.49 -18.49 -12.41
CA PRO A 112 -6.90 -17.74 -11.23
C PRO A 112 -5.74 -17.41 -10.31
N MET A 113 -5.84 -16.30 -9.59
CA MET A 113 -4.86 -15.92 -8.57
C MET A 113 -5.50 -15.14 -7.41
N PRO A 114 -4.95 -15.21 -6.19
CA PRO A 114 -5.33 -14.29 -5.12
C PRO A 114 -4.66 -12.93 -5.37
N ALA A 115 -5.31 -11.85 -4.93
CA ALA A 115 -4.73 -10.52 -5.01
C ALA A 115 -5.21 -9.62 -3.88
N SER A 116 -4.30 -8.77 -3.39
CA SER A 116 -4.60 -7.56 -2.64
C SER A 116 -3.61 -6.48 -3.07
N ILE A 117 -4.06 -5.23 -3.18
CA ILE A 117 -3.21 -4.15 -3.69
C ILE A 117 -3.31 -2.91 -2.79
N GLY A 118 -2.29 -2.06 -2.84
CA GLY A 118 -2.24 -0.81 -2.10
C GLY A 118 -1.02 0.01 -2.46
N TRP A 119 -0.80 1.07 -1.70
CA TRP A 119 0.37 1.94 -1.83
C TRP A 119 1.03 2.15 -0.47
N HIS A 120 2.34 2.33 -0.50
CA HIS A 120 3.16 2.62 0.67
C HIS A 120 3.84 4.00 0.52
N PRO A 121 3.13 5.10 0.74
CA PRO A 121 3.72 6.43 0.69
C PRO A 121 4.47 6.72 1.99
N TRP A 122 5.76 7.04 1.87
CA TRP A 122 6.60 7.53 2.95
C TRP A 122 6.51 9.05 3.02
N PHE A 123 5.54 9.57 3.72
CA PHE A 123 5.48 11.01 3.97
C PHE A 123 6.61 11.45 4.89
N MET A 124 7.19 12.62 4.62
CA MET A 124 8.06 13.28 5.60
C MET A 124 7.34 13.36 6.94
N LYS A 125 8.08 13.26 8.06
CA LYS A 125 7.44 13.28 9.38
C LYS A 125 6.55 14.51 9.52
N PRO A 126 5.23 14.35 9.69
CA PRO A 126 4.32 15.47 9.80
C PRO A 126 4.44 16.16 11.15
N ASP A 127 4.20 17.49 11.16
CA ASP A 127 4.12 18.30 12.37
C ASP A 127 2.81 18.03 13.14
N LYS A 128 1.75 17.62 12.40
CA LYS A 128 0.43 17.30 12.92
C LYS A 128 -0.23 16.23 12.07
N VAL A 129 -1.03 15.38 12.70
CA VAL A 129 -1.88 14.37 12.04
C VAL A 129 -3.32 14.48 12.51
N ASP A 130 -4.26 14.20 11.62
CA ASP A 130 -5.68 13.99 11.88
C ASP A 130 -6.08 12.70 11.19
N LEU A 131 -5.90 11.60 11.91
CA LEU A 131 -6.10 10.22 11.45
C LEU A 131 -7.08 9.55 12.42
N GLN A 132 -8.33 9.44 11.99
CA GLN A 132 -9.41 8.89 12.80
C GLN A 132 -10.03 7.70 12.06
N PHE A 133 -10.06 6.55 12.73
CA PHE A 133 -10.58 5.30 12.18
C PHE A 133 -11.62 4.70 13.13
N GLU A 134 -12.56 3.94 12.58
CA GLU A 134 -13.60 3.26 13.34
C GLU A 134 -12.99 2.16 14.20
N ARG A 135 -12.12 1.34 13.61
CA ARG A 135 -11.50 0.20 14.28
C ARG A 135 -10.07 -0.08 13.83
N MET A 136 -9.33 -0.78 14.69
CA MET A 136 -7.96 -1.23 14.45
C MET A 136 -7.89 -2.75 14.58
N TYR A 137 -7.19 -3.40 13.67
CA TYR A 137 -6.85 -4.81 13.75
C TYR A 137 -5.62 -5.01 14.65
N LEU A 138 -5.79 -5.79 15.72
CA LEU A 138 -4.70 -6.08 16.64
C LEU A 138 -3.69 -7.03 16.00
N ARG A 139 -2.42 -6.85 16.34
CA ARG A 139 -1.31 -7.70 15.88
C ARG A 139 -0.93 -8.72 16.94
N ASP A 140 -0.39 -9.83 16.50
CA ASP A 140 0.29 -10.80 17.36
C ASP A 140 1.81 -10.52 17.44
N ASP A 141 2.56 -11.44 18.03
CA ASP A 141 4.02 -11.32 18.21
C ASP A 141 4.80 -11.37 16.86
N ASP A 142 4.18 -11.85 15.80
CA ASP A 142 4.73 -11.83 14.44
C ASP A 142 4.44 -10.50 13.69
N HIS A 143 3.86 -9.50 14.39
CA HIS A 143 3.42 -8.22 13.82
C HIS A 143 2.40 -8.34 12.69
N ILE A 144 1.60 -9.38 12.70
CA ILE A 144 0.52 -9.63 11.72
C ILE A 144 -0.81 -9.67 12.46
N THR A 145 -1.85 -9.12 11.84
CA THR A 145 -3.19 -9.20 12.44
C THR A 145 -3.64 -10.65 12.59
N ASP A 146 -4.29 -10.95 13.69
CA ASP A 146 -4.90 -12.26 14.00
C ASP A 146 -6.43 -12.21 13.91
N GLY A 147 -6.99 -11.12 13.37
CA GLY A 147 -8.42 -10.90 13.23
C GLY A 147 -9.11 -10.29 14.46
N ARG A 148 -8.40 -10.13 15.59
CA ARG A 148 -8.95 -9.39 16.74
C ARG A 148 -9.00 -7.89 16.43
N ILE A 149 -10.00 -7.21 16.97
CA ILE A 149 -10.30 -5.80 16.69
C ILE A 149 -10.34 -5.02 18.00
N SER A 150 -9.83 -3.78 17.96
CA SER A 150 -10.05 -2.75 18.98
C SER A 150 -10.96 -1.66 18.42
N GLU A 151 -12.01 -1.31 19.16
CA GLU A 151 -12.98 -0.27 18.82
C GLU A 151 -13.35 0.50 20.09
N PRO A 152 -12.94 1.78 20.23
CA PRO A 152 -12.12 2.56 19.30
C PRO A 152 -10.65 2.09 19.27
N PRO A 153 -9.88 2.51 18.26
CA PRO A 153 -8.44 2.30 18.23
C PRO A 153 -7.74 2.94 19.43
N PRO A 154 -6.70 2.29 19.99
CA PRO A 154 -5.85 2.94 20.98
C PRO A 154 -5.06 4.10 20.36
N PRO A 155 -4.55 5.04 21.20
CA PRO A 155 -3.75 6.15 20.70
C PRO A 155 -2.42 5.67 20.08
N PRO A 156 -1.81 6.50 19.17
CA PRO A 156 -0.49 6.20 18.59
C PRO A 156 0.60 6.07 19.67
N PRO A 157 1.79 5.51 19.36
CA PRO A 157 2.28 5.23 18.00
C PRO A 157 1.71 3.93 17.41
N TRP A 158 1.57 3.92 16.07
CA TRP A 158 1.01 2.79 15.33
C TRP A 158 2.00 2.17 14.32
N ASP A 159 1.86 0.89 14.08
CA ASP A 159 2.28 0.12 12.93
C ASP A 159 1.16 -0.90 12.67
N ASP A 160 -0.05 -0.43 12.45
CA ASP A 160 -1.27 -1.21 12.57
C ASP A 160 -2.21 -0.99 11.39
N CYS A 161 -3.10 -1.98 11.17
CA CYS A 161 -4.11 -1.93 10.13
C CYS A 161 -5.43 -1.42 10.69
N PHE A 162 -6.06 -0.50 9.99
CA PHE A 162 -7.31 0.15 10.33
C PHE A 162 -8.36 -0.07 9.26
N GLU A 163 -9.62 0.11 9.65
CA GLU A 163 -10.78 0.09 8.76
C GLU A 163 -11.70 1.27 9.11
N GLY A 164 -12.43 1.77 8.10
CA GLY A 164 -13.43 2.81 8.28
C GLY A 164 -12.83 4.14 8.72
N PRO A 165 -12.12 4.86 7.86
CA PRO A 165 -11.74 6.23 8.18
C PRO A 165 -13.01 7.06 8.43
N LEU A 166 -13.12 7.67 9.63
CA LEU A 166 -14.27 8.47 10.04
C LEU A 166 -14.34 9.80 9.28
N ASP A 167 -13.15 10.31 8.93
CA ASP A 167 -12.96 11.49 8.08
C ASP A 167 -11.81 11.21 7.11
N THR A 168 -11.66 12.06 6.09
CA THR A 168 -10.50 11.98 5.19
C THR A 168 -9.21 12.13 5.99
N PRO A 169 -8.30 11.14 6.00
CA PRO A 169 -6.99 11.23 6.64
C PRO A 169 -6.22 12.48 6.21
N ARG A 170 -5.71 13.25 7.17
CA ARG A 170 -4.95 14.49 6.93
C ARG A 170 -3.68 14.52 7.76
N ILE A 171 -2.63 15.05 7.16
CA ILE A 171 -1.35 15.32 7.80
C ILE A 171 -0.86 16.71 7.40
N TRP A 172 -0.07 17.35 8.23
CA TRP A 172 0.54 18.67 7.95
C TRP A 172 2.05 18.53 7.96
N ILE A 173 2.70 18.95 6.88
CA ILE A 173 4.14 18.87 6.68
C ILE A 173 4.65 20.28 6.36
N GLN A 174 5.38 20.90 7.29
CA GLN A 174 5.93 22.25 7.15
C GLN A 174 4.89 23.29 6.69
N GLY A 175 3.69 23.19 7.26
CA GLY A 175 2.58 24.08 6.97
C GLY A 175 1.71 23.73 5.76
N VAL A 176 2.09 22.74 4.94
CA VAL A 176 1.25 22.22 3.86
C VAL A 176 0.29 21.18 4.43
N GLU A 177 -1.00 21.38 4.23
CA GLU A 177 -2.01 20.36 4.53
C GLU A 177 -2.03 19.33 3.39
N VAL A 178 -1.95 18.06 3.75
CA VAL A 178 -2.03 16.92 2.81
C VAL A 178 -3.18 16.04 3.23
N SER A 179 -4.13 15.82 2.33
CA SER A 179 -5.24 14.89 2.51
C SER A 179 -5.06 13.66 1.63
N ILE A 180 -5.38 12.48 2.17
CA ILE A 180 -5.25 11.20 1.47
C ILE A 180 -6.63 10.56 1.38
N SER A 181 -7.11 10.28 0.16
CA SER A 181 -8.36 9.58 -0.08
C SER A 181 -8.15 8.35 -0.95
N SER A 182 -8.99 7.33 -0.78
CA SER A 182 -8.91 6.08 -1.54
C SER A 182 -10.26 5.37 -1.55
N ASP A 183 -10.46 4.49 -2.54
CA ASP A 183 -11.52 3.49 -2.58
C ASP A 183 -11.11 2.17 -1.91
N CYS A 184 -9.98 2.15 -1.20
CA CYS A 184 -9.54 1.06 -0.36
C CYS A 184 -10.30 1.06 0.98
N GLU A 185 -10.65 -0.13 1.45
CA GLU A 185 -11.37 -0.31 2.73
C GLU A 185 -10.43 -0.29 3.93
N PHE A 186 -9.19 -0.74 3.76
CA PHE A 186 -8.19 -0.91 4.82
C PHE A 186 -7.07 0.10 4.67
N TRP A 187 -6.49 0.46 5.82
CA TRP A 187 -5.42 1.45 5.90
C TRP A 187 -4.36 0.98 6.89
N VAL A 188 -3.11 0.98 6.50
CA VAL A 188 -2.03 0.84 7.48
C VAL A 188 -1.48 2.20 7.80
N VAL A 189 -1.30 2.48 9.09
CA VAL A 189 -0.56 3.65 9.55
C VAL A 189 0.71 3.16 10.24
N TYR A 190 1.85 3.63 9.74
CA TYR A 190 3.16 3.37 10.33
C TYR A 190 3.81 4.70 10.67
N ASP A 191 3.72 5.10 11.95
CA ASP A 191 4.18 6.41 12.43
C ASP A 191 5.34 6.34 13.43
N MET A 192 5.84 5.14 13.71
CA MET A 192 6.95 4.91 14.65
C MET A 192 8.29 5.56 14.23
N PRO A 193 8.67 5.65 12.94
CA PRO A 193 9.92 6.30 12.54
C PRO A 193 9.92 7.81 12.86
N ALA A 194 11.05 8.31 13.39
CA ALA A 194 11.18 9.73 13.72
C ALA A 194 11.24 10.65 12.47
N HIS A 195 11.53 10.10 11.29
CA HIS A 195 11.77 10.85 10.06
C HIS A 195 10.62 10.79 9.06
N ALA A 196 9.66 9.88 9.27
CA ALA A 196 8.57 9.65 8.33
C ALA A 196 7.31 9.10 9.01
N THR A 197 6.19 9.22 8.31
CA THR A 197 4.92 8.54 8.62
C THR A 197 4.36 7.97 7.33
N CYS A 198 3.87 6.72 7.37
CA CYS A 198 3.18 6.10 6.25
C CYS A 198 1.69 6.06 6.53
N VAL A 199 0.88 6.39 5.53
CA VAL A 199 -0.59 6.27 5.55
C VAL A 199 -0.97 5.52 4.28
N GLU A 200 -1.27 4.25 4.41
CA GLU A 200 -1.22 3.25 3.34
C GLU A 200 -2.61 2.69 3.05
N PRO A 201 -3.32 3.18 2.03
CA PRO A 201 -4.56 2.54 1.62
C PRO A 201 -4.28 1.17 0.97
N GLN A 202 -5.04 0.15 1.41
CA GLN A 202 -4.92 -1.24 0.98
C GLN A 202 -6.29 -1.84 0.70
N SER A 203 -6.39 -2.72 -0.28
CA SER A 203 -7.64 -3.38 -0.65
C SER A 203 -8.05 -4.52 0.28
N ALA A 204 -7.16 -4.94 1.18
CA ALA A 204 -7.40 -5.98 2.18
C ALA A 204 -6.41 -5.83 3.34
N THR A 205 -6.67 -6.50 4.46
CA THR A 205 -5.77 -6.55 5.62
C THR A 205 -4.42 -7.19 5.27
N PRO A 206 -3.33 -6.91 6.02
CA PRO A 206 -2.16 -7.79 6.00
C PRO A 206 -2.56 -9.24 6.24
N ASP A 207 -1.86 -10.17 5.61
CA ASP A 207 -2.12 -11.62 5.62
C ASP A 207 -3.49 -12.06 5.06
N ALA A 208 -4.10 -11.22 4.23
CA ALA A 208 -5.43 -11.49 3.66
C ALA A 208 -5.53 -12.80 2.89
N PHE A 209 -4.43 -13.33 2.35
CA PHE A 209 -4.39 -14.64 1.69
C PHE A 209 -4.70 -15.80 2.65
N ASN A 210 -4.35 -15.65 3.92
CA ASN A 210 -4.64 -16.61 4.98
C ASN A 210 -5.94 -16.30 5.73
N LEU A 211 -6.27 -15.02 5.88
CA LEU A 211 -7.45 -14.57 6.64
C LEU A 211 -8.73 -14.49 5.80
N GLY A 212 -8.63 -14.68 4.47
CA GLY A 212 -9.80 -14.78 3.59
C GLY A 212 -10.32 -13.44 3.03
N GLY A 213 -9.56 -12.34 3.18
CA GLY A 213 -9.95 -11.01 2.68
C GLY A 213 -9.41 -10.66 1.30
N ALA A 214 -8.56 -11.48 0.71
CA ALA A 214 -8.00 -11.22 -0.62
C ALA A 214 -9.03 -11.48 -1.73
N ALA A 215 -8.98 -10.68 -2.80
CA ALA A 215 -9.75 -10.94 -4.00
C ALA A 215 -9.27 -12.22 -4.68
N ARG A 216 -10.20 -13.06 -5.16
CA ARG A 216 -9.92 -14.18 -6.04
C ARG A 216 -10.22 -13.74 -7.48
N LEU A 217 -9.17 -13.48 -8.24
CA LEU A 217 -9.28 -13.09 -9.65
C LEU A 217 -9.40 -14.34 -10.53
N ALA A 218 -10.43 -14.39 -11.36
CA ALA A 218 -10.53 -15.36 -12.45
C ALA A 218 -9.46 -15.06 -13.53
N PRO A 219 -9.19 -15.98 -14.47
CA PRO A 219 -8.25 -15.71 -15.56
C PRO A 219 -8.60 -14.39 -16.27
N ARG A 220 -7.62 -13.50 -16.41
CA ARG A 220 -7.71 -12.17 -17.03
C ARG A 220 -8.59 -11.15 -16.32
N GLU A 221 -9.14 -11.50 -15.16
CA GLU A 221 -9.87 -10.55 -14.30
C GLU A 221 -8.90 -9.55 -13.67
N GLU A 222 -9.42 -8.36 -13.35
CA GLU A 222 -8.67 -7.24 -12.78
C GLU A 222 -9.21 -6.84 -11.41
N LEU A 223 -8.29 -6.52 -10.49
CA LEU A 223 -8.56 -5.74 -9.29
C LEU A 223 -8.01 -4.34 -9.50
N ARG A 224 -8.83 -3.31 -9.25
CA ARG A 224 -8.47 -1.92 -9.40
C ARG A 224 -8.73 -1.16 -8.10
N ARG A 225 -7.82 -0.25 -7.74
CA ARG A 225 -7.99 0.72 -6.66
C ARG A 225 -7.39 2.07 -7.06
N THR A 226 -7.82 3.12 -6.36
CA THR A 226 -7.37 4.48 -6.58
C THR A 226 -7.00 5.12 -5.25
N MET A 227 -5.85 5.79 -5.22
CA MET A 227 -5.42 6.68 -4.14
C MET A 227 -5.26 8.08 -4.69
N LYS A 228 -5.76 9.09 -3.98
CA LYS A 228 -5.54 10.50 -4.29
C LYS A 228 -4.88 11.19 -3.10
N ILE A 229 -3.80 11.91 -3.37
CA ILE A 229 -3.11 12.78 -2.44
C ILE A 229 -3.39 14.21 -2.90
N SER A 230 -4.02 15.04 -2.06
CA SER A 230 -4.29 16.45 -2.35
C SER A 230 -3.55 17.33 -1.34
N TRP A 231 -3.23 18.55 -1.74
CA TRP A 231 -2.51 19.51 -0.89
C TRP A 231 -3.07 20.94 -1.01
N SER A 232 -2.91 21.73 0.04
CA SER A 232 -3.30 23.14 0.11
C SER A 232 -2.35 23.94 1.02
#